data_2d40cab8a2dd49ef8ce957c6f3b32553
#
_entry.id   2d40cab8a2dd49ef8ce957c6f3b32553
#
_cell.length_a   1.000
_cell.length_b   1.000
_cell.length_c   1.000
_cell.angle_alpha   90.00
_cell.angle_beta   90.00
_cell.angle_gamma   90.00
#
_symmetry.space_group_name_H-M   'P 1'
#
loop_
_entity.id
_entity.type
_entity.pdbx_description
1 polymer ?
#
loop_
_entity_poly.entity_id
_entity_poly.type
_entity_poly.pdbx_seq_one_letter_code
_entity_poly.pdbx_strand_id
1 'polypeptide(L)'
;MIIKSFEIEKINLNTNKIILFYGKNEGLKKSSINQLTKNRDNISTYYQDEIMDSHDKLLESIYSKSLFETQKTIIIKRATDKLLNLIEKINIQKIEDTIILISAEILEKKSKLRSTFEKDKSNIVVAFYPDTDQILTKLALNFLQKRKI
;
A
#
# COMPACT_ATOMS: atom_id res chain seq x y z
N MET A 1 -1.23 -1.53 11.52
CA MET A 1 -0.38 -0.50 12.15
C MET A 1 -0.53 0.81 11.39
N ILE A 2 -0.81 1.87 12.09
CA ILE A 2 -1.06 3.19 11.48
C ILE A 2 0.24 3.96 11.29
N ILE A 3 0.49 4.40 10.04
CA ILE A 3 1.57 5.33 9.74
C ILE A 3 0.96 6.57 9.10
N LYS A 4 1.43 7.74 9.49
CA LYS A 4 0.93 9.01 8.94
C LYS A 4 1.52 9.28 7.56
N SER A 5 0.79 10.03 6.74
CA SER A 5 1.18 10.29 5.35
C SER A 5 2.56 10.93 5.20
N PHE A 6 3.00 11.71 6.17
CA PHE A 6 4.33 12.33 6.16
C PHE A 6 5.42 11.42 6.76
N GLU A 7 5.07 10.21 7.16
CA GLU A 7 6.00 9.23 7.76
C GLU A 7 6.27 8.03 6.84
N ILE A 8 6.01 8.17 5.55
CA ILE A 8 6.18 7.10 4.57
C ILE A 8 7.59 6.48 4.61
N GLU A 9 8.59 7.27 4.93
CA GLU A 9 9.98 6.81 5.02
C GLU A 9 10.21 5.78 6.12
N LYS A 10 9.34 5.73 7.11
CA LYS A 10 9.41 4.73 8.19
C LYS A 10 8.96 3.34 7.75
N ILE A 11 8.37 3.21 6.58
CA ILE A 11 7.91 1.94 6.07
C ILE A 11 9.11 1.10 5.62
N ASN A 12 9.23 -0.10 6.18
CA ASN A 12 10.26 -1.06 5.80
C ASN A 12 9.62 -2.18 4.98
N LEU A 13 9.84 -2.16 3.66
CA LEU A 13 9.25 -3.13 2.75
C LEU A 13 9.78 -4.56 2.95
N ASN A 14 10.86 -4.74 3.67
CA ASN A 14 11.36 -6.08 4.01
C ASN A 14 10.48 -6.75 5.08
N THR A 15 9.87 -5.97 5.96
CA THR A 15 9.03 -6.47 7.04
C THR A 15 7.55 -6.17 6.81
N ASN A 16 7.23 -5.06 6.16
CA ASN A 16 5.85 -4.63 5.91
C ASN A 16 5.51 -4.94 4.45
N LYS A 17 4.84 -6.04 4.22
CA LYS A 17 4.58 -6.57 2.86
C LYS A 17 3.29 -6.07 2.25
N ILE A 18 2.31 -5.71 3.06
CA ILE A 18 1.00 -5.25 2.59
C ILE A 18 0.71 -3.88 3.19
N ILE A 19 0.44 -2.91 2.34
CA ILE A 19 0.22 -1.52 2.74
C ILE A 19 -1.06 -0.99 2.11
N LEU A 20 -1.94 -0.44 2.93
CA LEU A 20 -3.19 0.18 2.51
C LEU A 20 -3.06 1.69 2.54
N PHE A 21 -3.32 2.33 1.41
CA PHE A 21 -3.41 3.78 1.27
C PHE A 21 -4.85 4.16 1.02
N TYR A 22 -5.42 5.03 1.84
CA TYR A 22 -6.79 5.49 1.65
C TYR A 22 -6.94 6.99 1.87
N GLY A 23 -8.01 7.56 1.35
CA GLY A 23 -8.33 8.98 1.49
C GLY A 23 -8.52 9.66 0.14
N LYS A 24 -8.98 10.91 0.19
CA LYS A 24 -9.28 11.69 -1.02
C LYS A 24 -8.06 12.27 -1.75
N ASN A 25 -6.94 12.38 -1.08
CA ASN A 25 -5.77 13.03 -1.66
C ASN A 25 -5.05 12.14 -2.65
N GLU A 26 -5.55 12.09 -3.89
CA GLU A 26 -5.01 11.25 -4.95
C GLU A 26 -3.56 11.60 -5.30
N GLY A 27 -3.22 12.88 -5.27
CA GLY A 27 -1.86 13.35 -5.56
C GLY A 27 -0.84 12.80 -4.56
N LEU A 28 -1.13 12.90 -3.28
CA LEU A 28 -0.25 12.37 -2.23
C LEU A 28 -0.19 10.85 -2.23
N LYS A 29 -1.31 10.16 -2.47
CA LYS A 29 -1.31 8.70 -2.59
C LYS A 29 -0.41 8.25 -3.73
N LYS A 30 -0.57 8.83 -4.90
CA LYS A 30 0.24 8.52 -6.08
C LYS A 30 1.72 8.80 -5.83
N SER A 31 2.03 9.96 -5.26
CA SER A 31 3.40 10.34 -4.93
C SER A 31 4.04 9.36 -3.94
N SER A 32 3.31 8.94 -2.92
CA SER A 32 3.80 8.00 -1.92
C SER A 32 4.05 6.62 -2.51
N ILE A 33 3.15 6.13 -3.36
CA ILE A 33 3.33 4.85 -4.05
C ILE A 33 4.54 4.92 -4.97
N ASN A 34 4.72 6.00 -5.71
CA ASN A 34 5.87 6.19 -6.58
C ASN A 34 7.17 6.22 -5.78
N GLN A 35 7.19 6.85 -4.62
CA GLN A 35 8.35 6.88 -3.74
C GLN A 35 8.73 5.49 -3.27
N LEU A 36 7.77 4.69 -2.85
CA LEU A 36 8.00 3.32 -2.37
C LEU A 36 8.44 2.38 -3.48
N THR A 37 8.01 2.62 -4.71
CA THR A 37 8.31 1.74 -5.85
C THR A 37 9.44 2.24 -6.73
N LYS A 38 10.09 3.33 -6.37
CA LYS A 38 11.10 4.02 -7.19
C LYS A 38 12.23 3.10 -7.68
N ASN A 39 12.68 2.17 -6.84
CA ASN A 39 13.79 1.27 -7.16
C ASN A 39 13.32 -0.17 -7.38
N ARG A 40 12.04 -0.37 -7.67
CA ARG A 40 11.49 -1.70 -7.89
C ARG A 40 11.09 -1.90 -9.34
N ASP A 41 11.50 -3.04 -9.87
CA ASP A 41 11.09 -3.50 -11.18
C ASP A 41 9.91 -4.47 -11.03
N ASN A 42 9.33 -4.91 -12.15
CA ASN A 42 8.26 -5.90 -12.16
C ASN A 42 7.02 -5.46 -11.35
N ILE A 43 6.48 -4.31 -11.72
CA ILE A 43 5.29 -3.75 -11.08
C ILE A 43 4.05 -4.10 -11.91
N SER A 44 3.07 -4.75 -11.28
CA SER A 44 1.78 -5.07 -11.88
C SER A 44 0.68 -4.29 -11.19
N THR A 45 -0.20 -3.66 -11.95
CA THR A 45 -1.31 -2.87 -11.44
C THR A 45 -2.64 -3.50 -11.82
N TYR A 46 -3.51 -3.67 -10.84
CA TYR A 46 -4.85 -4.24 -11.02
C TYR A 46 -5.89 -3.34 -10.38
N TYR A 47 -7.10 -3.34 -10.95
CA TYR A 47 -8.27 -2.79 -10.26
C TYR A 47 -8.96 -3.89 -9.49
N GLN A 48 -9.57 -3.57 -8.34
CA GLN A 48 -10.24 -4.57 -7.52
C GLN A 48 -11.25 -5.40 -8.32
N ASP A 49 -12.02 -4.77 -9.20
CA ASP A 49 -13.04 -5.46 -10.00
C ASP A 49 -12.45 -6.57 -10.87
N GLU A 50 -11.24 -6.36 -11.41
CA GLU A 50 -10.56 -7.36 -12.23
C GLU A 50 -10.18 -8.60 -11.43
N ILE A 51 -9.74 -8.43 -10.20
CA ILE A 51 -9.24 -9.53 -9.37
C ILE A 51 -10.33 -10.21 -8.56
N MET A 52 -11.48 -9.57 -8.34
CA MET A 52 -12.59 -10.21 -7.61
C MET A 52 -13.19 -11.40 -8.37
N ASP A 53 -13.08 -11.39 -9.70
CA ASP A 53 -13.57 -12.50 -10.53
C ASP A 53 -12.56 -13.66 -10.62
N SER A 54 -11.31 -13.45 -10.20
CA SER A 54 -10.22 -14.41 -10.39
C SER A 54 -9.21 -14.37 -9.25
N HIS A 55 -9.66 -14.60 -8.00
CA HIS A 55 -8.79 -14.63 -6.83
C HIS A 55 -7.62 -15.60 -7.00
N ASP A 56 -7.89 -16.78 -7.57
CA ASP A 56 -6.88 -17.83 -7.72
C ASP A 56 -5.75 -17.40 -8.66
N LYS A 57 -6.07 -16.68 -9.73
CA LYS A 57 -5.04 -16.16 -10.63
C LYS A 57 -4.11 -15.16 -9.95
N LEU A 58 -4.68 -14.30 -9.12
CA LEU A 58 -3.87 -13.33 -8.37
C LEU A 58 -2.99 -14.05 -7.36
N LEU A 59 -3.55 -15.00 -6.61
CA LEU A 59 -2.80 -15.77 -5.62
C LEU A 59 -1.67 -16.57 -6.28
N GLU A 60 -1.92 -17.18 -7.42
CA GLU A 60 -0.87 -17.85 -8.19
C GLU A 60 0.23 -16.88 -8.61
N SER A 61 -0.15 -15.69 -9.07
CA SER A 61 0.81 -14.65 -9.42
C SER A 61 1.67 -14.20 -8.23
N ILE A 62 1.06 -14.10 -7.05
CA ILE A 62 1.76 -13.71 -5.83
C ILE A 62 2.77 -14.78 -5.41
N TYR A 63 2.39 -16.05 -5.48
CA TYR A 63 3.22 -17.15 -5.00
C TYR A 63 4.17 -17.72 -6.05
N SER A 64 3.95 -17.45 -7.33
CA SER A 64 4.84 -17.95 -8.37
C SER A 64 6.16 -17.18 -8.38
N LYS A 65 7.25 -17.94 -8.48
CA LYS A 65 8.58 -17.34 -8.64
C LYS A 65 9.09 -17.66 -10.05
N SER A 66 9.41 -16.62 -10.79
CA SER A 66 10.22 -16.79 -11.99
C SER A 66 11.69 -16.87 -11.58
N LEU A 67 12.47 -17.66 -12.30
CA LEU A 67 13.91 -17.76 -12.10
C LEU A 67 14.62 -16.42 -12.27
N PHE A 68 14.00 -15.48 -12.96
CA PHE A 68 14.56 -14.18 -13.30
C PHE A 68 13.96 -13.03 -12.49
N GLU A 69 12.92 -13.28 -11.70
CA GLU A 69 12.23 -12.25 -10.92
C GLU A 69 12.66 -12.33 -9.46
N THR A 70 13.42 -11.34 -9.02
CA THR A 70 13.87 -11.25 -7.63
C THR A 70 12.91 -10.47 -6.75
N GLN A 71 12.12 -9.57 -7.33
CA GLN A 71 11.17 -8.73 -6.62
C GLN A 71 9.90 -8.58 -7.43
N LYS A 72 8.76 -8.56 -6.74
CA LYS A 72 7.46 -8.34 -7.36
C LYS A 72 6.68 -7.30 -6.57
N THR A 73 6.08 -6.35 -7.28
CA THR A 73 5.20 -5.34 -6.67
C THR A 73 3.84 -5.42 -7.32
N ILE A 74 2.80 -5.57 -6.50
CA ILE A 74 1.41 -5.60 -6.95
C ILE A 74 0.69 -4.39 -6.38
N ILE A 75 0.10 -3.59 -7.27
CA ILE A 75 -0.69 -2.42 -6.88
C ILE A 75 -2.15 -2.72 -7.19
N ILE A 76 -3.01 -2.63 -6.18
CA ILE A 76 -4.44 -2.85 -6.32
C ILE A 76 -5.15 -1.51 -6.12
N LYS A 77 -5.87 -1.05 -7.14
CA LYS A 77 -6.56 0.24 -7.12
C LYS A 77 -8.06 0.08 -6.91
N ARG A 78 -8.69 1.13 -6.43
CA ARG A 78 -10.13 1.21 -6.15
C ARG A 78 -10.61 0.11 -5.20
N ALA A 79 -9.81 -0.12 -4.15
CA ALA A 79 -10.12 -1.13 -3.15
C ALA A 79 -11.30 -0.69 -2.25
N THR A 80 -12.10 -1.66 -1.88
CA THR A 80 -13.19 -1.51 -0.91
C THR A 80 -13.11 -2.64 0.11
N ASP A 81 -14.04 -2.68 1.04
CA ASP A 81 -14.11 -3.75 2.04
C ASP A 81 -14.20 -5.16 1.42
N LYS A 82 -14.68 -5.25 0.18
CA LYS A 82 -14.74 -6.53 -0.56
C LYS A 82 -13.39 -7.18 -0.73
N LEU A 83 -12.32 -6.40 -0.74
CA LEU A 83 -10.96 -6.91 -0.90
C LEU A 83 -10.49 -7.69 0.32
N LEU A 84 -11.09 -7.48 1.49
CA LEU A 84 -10.64 -8.08 2.73
C LEU A 84 -10.59 -9.62 2.66
N ASN A 85 -11.56 -10.25 2.01
CA ASN A 85 -11.57 -11.70 1.86
C ASN A 85 -10.33 -12.21 1.13
N LEU A 86 -9.90 -11.50 0.09
CA LEU A 86 -8.70 -11.85 -0.66
C LEU A 86 -7.44 -11.65 0.20
N ILE A 87 -7.37 -10.53 0.93
CA ILE A 87 -6.24 -10.23 1.80
C ILE A 87 -6.08 -11.30 2.88
N GLU A 88 -7.18 -11.76 3.46
CA GLU A 88 -7.16 -12.82 4.47
C GLU A 88 -6.66 -14.16 3.93
N LYS A 89 -6.83 -14.41 2.64
CA LYS A 89 -6.32 -15.62 1.97
C LYS A 89 -4.81 -15.57 1.73
N ILE A 90 -4.21 -14.39 1.76
CA ILE A 90 -2.78 -14.23 1.50
C ILE A 90 -2.00 -14.65 2.75
N ASN A 91 -1.16 -15.65 2.60
CA ASN A 91 -0.26 -16.06 3.66
C ASN A 91 1.04 -15.28 3.56
N ILE A 92 1.20 -14.32 4.44
CA ILE A 92 2.35 -13.41 4.46
C ILE A 92 3.67 -14.16 4.61
N GLN A 93 3.67 -15.28 5.34
CA GLN A 93 4.87 -16.09 5.53
C GLN A 93 5.36 -16.75 4.24
N LYS A 94 4.49 -16.94 3.27
CA LYS A 94 4.84 -17.50 1.97
C LYS A 94 5.21 -16.44 0.93
N ILE A 95 5.00 -15.16 1.24
CA ILE A 95 5.41 -14.06 0.38
C ILE A 95 6.86 -13.72 0.71
N GLU A 96 7.80 -14.01 -0.20
CA GLU A 96 9.19 -13.66 0.02
C GLU A 96 9.46 -12.22 -0.44
N ASP A 97 9.69 -12.00 -1.72
CA ASP A 97 10.07 -10.68 -2.25
C ASP A 97 8.90 -9.94 -2.92
N THR A 98 7.67 -10.26 -2.52
CA THR A 98 6.48 -9.62 -3.07
C THR A 98 5.91 -8.62 -2.07
N ILE A 99 5.63 -7.40 -2.54
CA ILE A 99 4.88 -6.40 -1.78
C ILE A 99 3.56 -6.10 -2.47
N ILE A 100 2.56 -5.78 -1.68
CA ILE A 100 1.22 -5.46 -2.17
C ILE A 100 0.82 -4.08 -1.65
N LEU A 101 0.60 -3.16 -2.57
CA LEU A 101 0.18 -1.80 -2.27
C LEU A 101 -1.28 -1.66 -2.67
N ILE A 102 -2.13 -1.32 -1.73
CA ILE A 102 -3.58 -1.21 -1.93
C ILE A 102 -3.98 0.24 -1.87
N SER A 103 -4.66 0.74 -2.89
CA SER A 103 -5.16 2.11 -2.93
C SER A 103 -6.68 2.09 -2.88
N ALA A 104 -7.24 2.78 -1.88
CA ALA A 104 -8.66 2.99 -1.72
C ALA A 104 -8.98 4.49 -1.69
N GLU A 105 -10.21 4.87 -2.00
CA GLU A 105 -10.61 6.28 -1.90
C GLU A 105 -10.86 6.63 -0.43
N ILE A 106 -12.11 6.70 -0.01
CA ILE A 106 -12.46 7.00 1.38
C ILE A 106 -12.84 5.72 2.10
N LEU A 107 -12.27 5.51 3.27
CA LEU A 107 -12.67 4.43 4.15
C LEU A 107 -13.13 5.02 5.48
N GLU A 108 -14.39 4.87 5.80
CA GLU A 108 -14.96 5.34 7.06
C GLU A 108 -14.45 4.50 8.25
N LYS A 109 -14.64 4.99 9.46
CA LYS A 109 -14.23 4.27 10.68
C LYS A 109 -14.84 2.88 10.79
N LYS A 110 -16.05 2.69 10.26
CA LYS A 110 -16.73 1.39 10.25
C LYS A 110 -16.23 0.43 9.18
N SER A 111 -15.34 0.87 8.29
CA SER A 111 -14.77 0.01 7.25
C SER A 111 -14.00 -1.14 7.89
N LYS A 112 -14.35 -2.36 7.52
CA LYS A 112 -13.67 -3.57 8.00
C LYS A 112 -12.23 -3.64 7.48
N LEU A 113 -12.01 -3.24 6.22
CA LEU A 113 -10.69 -3.20 5.62
C LEU A 113 -9.78 -2.28 6.42
N ARG A 114 -10.24 -1.05 6.67
CA ARG A 114 -9.50 -0.06 7.44
C ARG A 114 -9.19 -0.56 8.86
N SER A 115 -10.21 -1.04 9.58
CA SER A 115 -10.04 -1.46 10.98
C SER A 115 -9.12 -2.67 11.10
N THR A 116 -9.17 -3.60 10.16
CA THR A 116 -8.29 -4.76 10.15
C THR A 116 -6.84 -4.33 10.02
N PHE A 117 -6.53 -3.41 9.11
CA PHE A 117 -5.17 -2.90 8.94
C PHE A 117 -4.71 -2.06 10.13
N GLU A 118 -5.61 -1.28 10.75
CA GLU A 118 -5.27 -0.48 11.93
C GLU A 118 -4.84 -1.35 13.12
N LYS A 119 -5.46 -2.51 13.27
CA LYS A 119 -5.17 -3.45 14.36
C LYS A 119 -3.99 -4.37 14.08
N ASP A 120 -3.63 -4.55 12.82
CA ASP A 120 -2.55 -5.45 12.45
C ASP A 120 -1.19 -4.86 12.86
N LYS A 121 -0.28 -5.72 13.29
CA LYS A 121 1.06 -5.29 13.72
C LYS A 121 2.06 -5.22 12.59
N SER A 122 1.84 -5.96 11.51
CA SER A 122 2.77 -6.04 10.38
C SER A 122 2.28 -5.34 9.13
N ASN A 123 0.97 -5.35 8.87
CA ASN A 123 0.38 -4.64 7.75
C ASN A 123 0.17 -3.17 8.11
N ILE A 124 0.41 -2.29 7.16
CA ILE A 124 0.39 -0.85 7.39
C ILE A 124 -0.81 -0.22 6.71
N VAL A 125 -1.41 0.77 7.37
CA VAL A 125 -2.43 1.64 6.80
C VAL A 125 -1.98 3.08 6.89
N VAL A 126 -2.15 3.81 5.79
CA VAL A 126 -1.79 5.24 5.70
C VAL A 126 -3.02 6.01 5.23
N ALA A 127 -3.43 7.01 5.99
CA ALA A 127 -4.53 7.89 5.66
C ALA A 127 -4.03 9.16 4.96
N PHE A 128 -4.67 9.54 3.86
CA PHE A 128 -4.35 10.74 3.10
C PHE A 128 -5.56 11.68 3.12
N TYR A 129 -5.52 12.61 4.05
CA TYR A 129 -6.57 13.61 4.19
C TYR A 129 -6.38 14.75 3.19
N PRO A 130 -7.42 15.56 2.93
CA PRO A 130 -7.25 16.77 2.14
C PRO A 130 -6.14 17.63 2.72
N ASP A 131 -5.41 18.35 1.85
CA ASP A 131 -4.30 19.19 2.29
C ASP A 131 -4.80 20.24 3.28
N THR A 132 -4.20 20.21 4.48
CA THR A 132 -4.37 21.26 5.48
C THR A 132 -3.06 22.03 5.60
N ASP A 133 -3.11 23.26 6.13
CA ASP A 133 -1.90 24.07 6.34
C ASP A 133 -0.86 23.33 7.18
N GLN A 134 -1.30 22.55 8.15
CA GLN A 134 -0.38 21.76 8.99
C GLN A 134 0.34 20.67 8.19
N ILE A 135 -0.39 19.95 7.33
CA ILE A 135 0.17 18.89 6.50
C ILE A 135 1.16 19.49 5.51
N LEU A 136 0.78 20.58 4.83
CA LEU A 136 1.64 21.27 3.87
C LEU A 136 2.91 21.80 4.56
N THR A 137 2.80 22.34 5.76
CA THR A 137 3.96 22.81 6.53
C THR A 137 4.90 21.66 6.85
N LYS A 138 4.38 20.52 7.32
CA LYS A 138 5.20 19.36 7.63
C LYS A 138 5.88 18.78 6.40
N LEU A 139 5.18 18.71 5.27
CA LEU A 139 5.76 18.26 4.01
C LEU A 139 6.88 19.18 3.55
N ALA A 140 6.68 20.49 3.67
CA ALA A 140 7.70 21.48 3.32
C ALA A 140 8.95 21.35 4.20
N LEU A 141 8.77 21.15 5.49
CA LEU A 141 9.89 20.95 6.43
C LEU A 141 10.66 19.67 6.11
N ASN A 142 9.98 18.56 5.84
CA ASN A 142 10.62 17.33 5.44
C ASN A 142 11.40 17.49 4.15
N PHE A 143 10.84 18.17 3.18
CA PHE A 143 11.48 18.42 1.89
C PHE A 143 12.75 19.26 2.07
N LEU A 144 12.70 20.30 2.89
CA LEU A 144 13.84 21.15 3.19
C LEU A 144 14.94 20.39 3.93
N GLN A 145 14.58 19.54 4.88
CA GLN A 145 15.55 18.71 5.60
C GLN A 145 16.27 17.74 4.68
N LYS A 146 15.58 17.16 3.72
CA LYS A 146 16.21 16.27 2.72
C LYS A 146 17.18 16.99 1.80
N ARG A 147 16.98 18.27 1.56
CA ARG A 147 17.86 19.07 0.70
C ARG A 147 19.02 19.71 1.45
N LYS A 148 18.99 19.75 2.74
CA LYS A 148 20.12 20.19 3.57
C LYS A 148 21.10 19.06 3.75
N ILE A 149 21.89 18.86 2.77
CA ILE A 149 23.01 17.94 2.84
C ILE A 149 24.25 18.76 3.02
#